data_1ef6023b90c60b633a72b0ef2e51b661
#
_entry.id   1ef6023b90c60b633a72b0ef2e51b661
#
_cell.length_a   1.000
_cell.length_b   1.000
_cell.length_c   1.000
_cell.angle_alpha   90.00
_cell.angle_beta   90.00
_cell.angle_gamma   90.00
#
_symmetry.space_group_name_H-M   'P 1'
#
loop_
_entity.id
_entity.type
_entity.pdbx_description
1 polymer ?
#
loop_
_entity_poly.entity_id
_entity_poly.type
_entity_poly.pdbx_seq_one_letter_code
_entity_poly.pdbx_strand_id
1 'polypeptide(L)'
;VQVYKVTSEILEVDTAVIGAGVVGLAVARSLAEAGREVVVLEAGDRFGEGISSRSSEVIHAGIYYPKDSLKARLCVEGRRQLYDYCESRKVGHRKCGKWVIATHDAQNSTLEGIQQHAAGNGVPLDLKDGAAIARRLPGVSVSAGLWSPETGILDTHGLMLALLGEMEDAGGSLALRSPVERVESAAGAHTLHVAGPSPCRLKVRNLVNSAGLGAVPLTKSWAGLPDAHKPTQWFARGVYFSYSGHHPFHNLIYPVPEPGGLGVHLTLDLAGQARFGPDVGWVEQEDYRVDPERVHRFAAGIRQWWPGLEVERLQPAYAGIRPKLKDANGGFFDFRVDGPEEHGIPGLVNLFGIESPGLTSCLAIADMVRDKLS
;
A
#
# COMPACT_ATOMS: atom_id res chain seq x y z
N VAL A 1 45.92 -17.29 7.03
CA VAL A 1 44.58 -16.71 6.85
C VAL A 1 44.46 -15.58 7.87
N GLN A 2 44.63 -14.37 7.40
CA GLN A 2 44.57 -13.17 8.23
C GLN A 2 43.10 -12.86 8.47
N VAL A 3 42.61 -13.15 9.65
CA VAL A 3 41.26 -12.78 10.12
C VAL A 3 41.31 -11.26 10.34
N TYR A 4 40.85 -10.50 9.37
CA TYR A 4 40.56 -9.09 9.57
C TYR A 4 39.46 -9.01 10.63
N LYS A 5 39.81 -8.54 11.85
CA LYS A 5 38.83 -8.03 12.79
C LYS A 5 38.15 -6.83 12.12
N VAL A 6 36.98 -7.04 11.57
CA VAL A 6 36.10 -5.93 11.20
C VAL A 6 35.72 -5.27 12.51
N THR A 7 36.45 -4.23 12.90
CA THR A 7 35.94 -3.27 13.87
C THR A 7 34.81 -2.58 13.15
N SER A 8 33.56 -3.07 13.37
CA SER A 8 32.38 -2.45 12.80
C SER A 8 32.34 -1.00 13.32
N GLU A 9 32.58 -0.07 12.43
CA GLU A 9 32.48 1.35 12.71
C GLU A 9 31.07 1.63 13.25
N ILE A 10 30.99 2.42 14.31
CA ILE A 10 29.71 2.89 14.85
C ILE A 10 29.49 4.27 14.27
N LEU A 11 28.52 4.38 13.39
CA LEU A 11 28.05 5.65 12.86
C LEU A 11 26.90 6.17 13.74
N GLU A 12 26.79 7.48 13.91
CA GLU A 12 25.70 8.11 14.63
C GLU A 12 24.95 9.07 13.70
N VAL A 13 23.62 8.96 13.68
CA VAL A 13 22.70 9.83 12.93
C VAL A 13 21.48 10.10 13.81
N ASP A 14 20.78 11.21 13.65
CA ASP A 14 19.60 11.49 14.48
C ASP A 14 18.47 10.50 14.24
N THR A 15 18.13 10.23 12.98
CA THR A 15 16.94 9.43 12.62
C THR A 15 17.26 8.42 11.52
N ALA A 16 16.83 7.17 11.69
CA ALA A 16 16.81 6.16 10.63
C ALA A 16 15.39 5.73 10.28
N VAL A 17 15.15 5.53 8.98
CA VAL A 17 13.93 4.95 8.44
C VAL A 17 14.31 3.65 7.71
N ILE A 18 13.74 2.52 8.12
CA ILE A 18 14.00 1.21 7.49
C ILE A 18 12.97 0.97 6.40
N GLY A 19 13.43 0.84 5.16
CA GLY A 19 12.63 0.58 3.96
C GLY A 19 12.33 1.84 3.14
N ALA A 20 12.72 1.82 1.87
CA ALA A 20 12.50 2.90 0.89
C ALA A 20 11.28 2.63 -0.01
N GLY A 21 10.20 2.06 0.55
CA GLY A 21 8.89 2.04 -0.08
C GLY A 21 8.20 3.41 0.03
N VAL A 22 7.04 3.58 -0.60
CA VAL A 22 6.31 4.85 -0.64
C VAL A 22 6.04 5.43 0.76
N VAL A 23 5.74 4.58 1.75
CA VAL A 23 5.49 5.02 3.12
C VAL A 23 6.80 5.47 3.80
N GLY A 24 7.88 4.69 3.65
CA GLY A 24 9.18 5.05 4.22
C GLY A 24 9.73 6.34 3.65
N LEU A 25 9.60 6.55 2.33
CA LEU A 25 10.02 7.80 1.67
C LEU A 25 9.16 9.00 2.11
N ALA A 26 7.85 8.82 2.24
CA ALA A 26 6.96 9.88 2.74
C ALA A 26 7.31 10.27 4.19
N VAL A 27 7.58 9.30 5.06
CA VAL A 27 8.01 9.52 6.43
C VAL A 27 9.38 10.23 6.48
N ALA A 28 10.36 9.72 5.73
CA ALA A 28 11.70 10.27 5.69
C ALA A 28 11.70 11.74 5.21
N ARG A 29 10.94 12.04 4.14
CA ARG A 29 10.71 13.40 3.67
C ARG A 29 10.13 14.29 4.78
N SER A 30 9.02 13.86 5.42
CA SER A 30 8.35 14.65 6.44
C SER A 30 9.25 14.95 7.64
N LEU A 31 10.14 14.01 8.02
CA LEU A 31 11.09 14.19 9.12
C LEU A 31 12.27 15.09 8.70
N ALA A 32 12.79 14.95 7.47
CA ALA A 32 13.87 15.79 6.95
C ALA A 32 13.42 17.24 6.80
N GLU A 33 12.22 17.50 6.25
CA GLU A 33 11.62 18.84 6.17
C GLU A 33 11.37 19.46 7.55
N ALA A 34 11.17 18.64 8.59
CA ALA A 34 11.10 19.11 9.97
C ALA A 34 12.49 19.40 10.59
N GLY A 35 13.57 19.34 9.80
CA GLY A 35 14.94 19.67 10.21
C GLY A 35 15.70 18.54 10.90
N ARG A 36 15.26 17.27 10.77
CA ARG A 36 15.98 16.13 11.32
C ARG A 36 17.02 15.63 10.30
N GLU A 37 18.15 15.14 10.79
CA GLU A 37 19.10 14.39 10.00
C GLU A 37 18.56 12.97 9.79
N VAL A 38 18.20 12.61 8.54
CA VAL A 38 17.51 11.36 8.21
C VAL A 38 18.34 10.51 7.29
N VAL A 39 18.49 9.22 7.61
CA VAL A 39 18.98 8.19 6.68
C VAL A 39 17.89 7.14 6.43
N VAL A 40 17.63 6.83 5.18
CA VAL A 40 16.77 5.71 4.77
C VAL A 40 17.65 4.51 4.44
N LEU A 41 17.38 3.37 5.08
CA LEU A 41 18.08 2.11 4.85
C LEU A 41 17.20 1.17 4.02
N GLU A 42 17.60 0.88 2.78
CA GLU A 42 16.89 -0.02 1.87
C GLU A 42 17.71 -1.29 1.61
N ALA A 43 17.06 -2.44 1.77
CA ALA A 43 17.70 -3.74 1.56
C ALA A 43 17.97 -4.05 0.07
N GLY A 44 17.10 -3.55 -0.80
CA GLY A 44 17.16 -3.78 -2.26
C GLY A 44 18.19 -2.90 -2.99
N ASP A 45 18.30 -3.16 -4.28
CA ASP A 45 19.16 -2.38 -5.18
C ASP A 45 18.53 -1.05 -5.60
N ARG A 46 17.24 -0.87 -5.38
CA ARG A 46 16.46 0.32 -5.75
C ARG A 46 15.37 0.59 -4.70
N PHE A 47 14.93 1.84 -4.64
CA PHE A 47 13.74 2.18 -3.85
C PHE A 47 12.46 1.59 -4.48
N GLY A 48 11.47 1.30 -3.66
CA GLY A 48 10.12 0.93 -4.09
C GLY A 48 9.94 -0.50 -4.61
N GLU A 49 10.95 -1.35 -4.65
CA GLU A 49 10.89 -2.69 -5.26
C GLU A 49 9.91 -3.67 -4.57
N GLY A 50 9.54 -3.41 -3.33
CA GLY A 50 8.64 -4.27 -2.55
C GLY A 50 7.16 -4.08 -2.90
N ILE A 51 6.34 -3.86 -1.89
CA ILE A 51 4.87 -3.71 -2.01
C ILE A 51 4.49 -2.54 -2.91
N SER A 52 5.25 -1.44 -2.87
CA SER A 52 4.91 -0.18 -3.55
C SER A 52 4.83 -0.33 -5.07
N SER A 53 5.81 -0.98 -5.71
CA SER A 53 5.84 -1.21 -7.16
C SER A 53 4.84 -2.25 -7.65
N ARG A 54 4.20 -2.99 -6.73
CA ARG A 54 3.27 -4.08 -7.02
C ARG A 54 1.83 -3.76 -6.62
N SER A 55 1.54 -2.47 -6.47
CA SER A 55 0.22 -1.95 -6.15
C SER A 55 -0.67 -1.82 -7.38
N SER A 56 -1.95 -1.51 -7.18
CA SER A 56 -2.89 -1.18 -8.27
C SER A 56 -2.78 0.29 -8.71
N GLU A 57 -1.92 1.09 -8.09
CA GLU A 57 -1.75 2.53 -8.34
C GLU A 57 -3.02 3.37 -8.14
N VAL A 58 -3.95 2.87 -7.32
CA VAL A 58 -5.24 3.50 -7.08
C VAL A 58 -5.19 4.47 -5.91
N ILE A 59 -5.66 5.69 -6.13
CA ILE A 59 -6.01 6.63 -5.06
C ILE A 59 -7.40 6.28 -4.58
N HIS A 60 -7.48 5.61 -3.43
CA HIS A 60 -8.74 5.13 -2.86
C HIS A 60 -9.55 6.27 -2.22
N ALA A 61 -10.88 6.21 -2.34
CA ALA A 61 -11.76 7.20 -1.74
C ALA A 61 -11.98 7.00 -0.23
N GLY A 62 -11.81 5.78 0.31
CA GLY A 62 -12.12 5.45 1.71
C GLY A 62 -13.47 4.76 1.93
N ILE A 63 -13.99 4.07 0.91
CA ILE A 63 -15.37 3.54 0.85
C ILE A 63 -15.63 2.42 1.86
N TYR A 64 -14.68 1.47 2.00
CA TYR A 64 -14.96 0.15 2.59
C TYR A 64 -14.46 -0.04 4.03
N TYR A 65 -13.70 0.92 4.57
CA TYR A 65 -13.07 0.75 5.88
C TYR A 65 -14.03 1.08 7.01
N PRO A 66 -14.02 0.32 8.11
CA PRO A 66 -14.85 0.61 9.26
C PRO A 66 -14.66 2.06 9.74
N LYS A 67 -15.76 2.68 10.12
CA LYS A 67 -15.74 4.04 10.64
C LYS A 67 -14.75 4.15 11.80
N ASP A 68 -14.04 5.27 11.86
CA ASP A 68 -13.05 5.61 12.89
C ASP A 68 -11.77 4.72 12.89
N SER A 69 -11.68 3.71 12.00
CA SER A 69 -10.43 2.97 11.82
C SER A 69 -9.32 3.86 11.27
N LEU A 70 -8.05 3.49 11.53
CA LEU A 70 -6.89 4.17 10.94
C LEU A 70 -6.96 4.14 9.42
N LYS A 71 -7.32 3.00 8.82
CA LYS A 71 -7.52 2.89 7.37
C LYS A 71 -8.54 3.88 6.83
N ALA A 72 -9.68 4.07 7.52
CA ALA A 72 -10.69 5.04 7.09
C ALA A 72 -10.17 6.47 7.17
N ARG A 73 -9.67 6.88 8.34
CA ARG A 73 -9.20 8.25 8.60
C ARG A 73 -8.03 8.62 7.69
N LEU A 74 -6.98 7.80 7.70
CA LEU A 74 -5.75 8.06 6.94
C LEU A 74 -5.96 7.94 5.43
N CYS A 75 -6.92 7.15 4.95
CA CYS A 75 -7.27 7.08 3.54
C CYS A 75 -7.96 8.37 3.07
N VAL A 76 -8.93 8.87 3.83
CA VAL A 76 -9.67 10.09 3.45
C VAL A 76 -8.76 11.31 3.51
N GLU A 77 -7.96 11.43 4.56
CA GLU A 77 -6.99 12.52 4.70
C GLU A 77 -5.88 12.43 3.67
N GLY A 78 -5.21 11.28 3.60
CA GLY A 78 -4.11 11.05 2.66
C GLY A 78 -4.51 11.19 1.20
N ARG A 79 -5.75 10.85 0.83
CA ARG A 79 -6.26 11.11 -0.52
C ARG A 79 -6.22 12.59 -0.87
N ARG A 80 -6.66 13.47 0.03
CA ARG A 80 -6.66 14.93 -0.19
C ARG A 80 -5.23 15.43 -0.36
N GLN A 81 -4.39 15.13 0.61
CA GLN A 81 -2.96 15.48 0.57
C GLN A 81 -2.28 14.94 -0.69
N LEU A 82 -2.61 13.72 -1.12
CA LEU A 82 -1.98 13.07 -2.27
C LEU A 82 -2.36 13.74 -3.59
N TYR A 83 -3.62 14.14 -3.78
CA TYR A 83 -4.01 14.92 -4.96
C TYR A 83 -3.29 16.27 -5.00
N ASP A 84 -3.29 17.02 -3.89
CA ASP A 84 -2.62 18.32 -3.79
C ASP A 84 -1.11 18.18 -4.02
N TYR A 85 -0.50 17.15 -3.47
CA TYR A 85 0.92 16.83 -3.67
C TYR A 85 1.24 16.51 -5.13
N CYS A 86 0.48 15.60 -5.73
CA CYS A 86 0.71 15.19 -7.12
C CYS A 86 0.55 16.38 -8.08
N GLU A 87 -0.44 17.25 -7.87
CA GLU A 87 -0.62 18.44 -8.67
C GLU A 87 0.55 19.42 -8.51
N SER A 88 0.96 19.71 -7.27
CA SER A 88 2.03 20.67 -6.98
C SER A 88 3.40 20.18 -7.46
N ARG A 89 3.66 18.87 -7.46
CA ARG A 89 4.94 18.25 -7.87
C ARG A 89 4.92 17.69 -9.28
N LYS A 90 3.81 17.86 -10.00
CA LYS A 90 3.62 17.35 -11.37
C LYS A 90 3.79 15.82 -11.48
N VAL A 91 3.44 15.11 -10.40
CA VAL A 91 3.36 13.66 -10.44
C VAL A 91 2.14 13.25 -11.27
N GLY A 92 2.35 12.34 -12.21
CA GLY A 92 1.28 11.87 -13.08
C GLY A 92 0.13 11.28 -12.26
N HIS A 93 -1.07 11.82 -12.40
CA HIS A 93 -2.27 11.31 -11.73
C HIS A 93 -3.54 11.67 -12.51
N ARG A 94 -4.63 10.96 -12.24
CA ARG A 94 -5.93 11.23 -12.86
C ARG A 94 -7.06 10.86 -11.90
N LYS A 95 -7.94 11.81 -11.61
CA LYS A 95 -9.19 11.59 -10.85
C LYS A 95 -10.23 11.00 -11.79
N CYS A 96 -10.06 9.74 -12.17
CA CYS A 96 -10.89 9.07 -13.18
C CYS A 96 -12.23 8.55 -12.65
N GLY A 97 -12.41 8.51 -11.33
CA GLY A 97 -13.59 7.94 -10.70
C GLY A 97 -13.66 6.42 -10.74
N LYS A 98 -14.59 5.88 -9.97
CA LYS A 98 -14.82 4.43 -9.86
C LYS A 98 -16.31 4.11 -9.81
N TRP A 99 -16.69 3.06 -10.49
CA TRP A 99 -17.99 2.40 -10.32
C TRP A 99 -17.86 1.22 -9.38
N VAL A 100 -18.73 1.14 -8.37
CA VAL A 100 -19.00 -0.09 -7.63
C VAL A 100 -20.30 -0.65 -8.18
N ILE A 101 -20.27 -1.81 -8.82
CA ILE A 101 -21.39 -2.32 -9.63
C ILE A 101 -22.02 -3.57 -9.02
N ALA A 102 -23.34 -3.66 -9.15
CA ALA A 102 -24.14 -4.86 -8.94
C ALA A 102 -24.48 -5.48 -10.30
N THR A 103 -24.28 -6.79 -10.45
CA THR A 103 -24.56 -7.53 -11.70
C THR A 103 -25.99 -8.04 -11.76
N HIS A 104 -26.69 -8.12 -10.64
CA HIS A 104 -28.10 -8.53 -10.52
C HIS A 104 -28.78 -7.88 -9.30
N ASP A 105 -30.12 -7.82 -9.34
CA ASP A 105 -30.92 -7.07 -8.37
C ASP A 105 -30.75 -7.50 -6.91
N ALA A 106 -30.44 -8.78 -6.64
CA ALA A 106 -30.21 -9.25 -5.30
C ALA A 106 -28.99 -8.59 -4.60
N GLN A 107 -28.09 -7.95 -5.37
CA GLN A 107 -26.95 -7.21 -4.84
C GLN A 107 -27.25 -5.73 -4.51
N ASN A 108 -28.45 -5.21 -4.86
CA ASN A 108 -28.77 -3.80 -4.69
C ASN A 108 -28.74 -3.36 -3.23
N SER A 109 -29.21 -4.20 -2.29
CA SER A 109 -29.11 -3.93 -0.86
C SER A 109 -27.66 -3.83 -0.36
N THR A 110 -26.74 -4.55 -0.98
CA THR A 110 -25.30 -4.43 -0.70
C THR A 110 -24.75 -3.06 -1.12
N LEU A 111 -25.20 -2.55 -2.27
CA LEU A 111 -24.82 -1.19 -2.70
C LEU A 111 -25.31 -0.12 -1.73
N GLU A 112 -26.57 -0.23 -1.27
CA GLU A 112 -27.13 0.70 -0.28
C GLU A 112 -26.33 0.68 1.03
N GLY A 113 -25.98 -0.52 1.50
CA GLY A 113 -25.11 -0.68 2.67
C GLY A 113 -23.74 -0.05 2.49
N ILE A 114 -23.10 -0.23 1.32
CA ILE A 114 -21.82 0.40 0.98
C ILE A 114 -21.95 1.93 0.94
N GLN A 115 -23.05 2.46 0.38
CA GLN A 115 -23.29 3.91 0.31
C GLN A 115 -23.41 4.52 1.71
N GLN A 116 -24.22 3.90 2.57
CA GLN A 116 -24.38 4.34 3.97
C GLN A 116 -23.07 4.28 4.75
N HIS A 117 -22.31 3.19 4.57
CA HIS A 117 -21.01 3.02 5.20
C HIS A 117 -20.01 4.09 4.76
N ALA A 118 -19.92 4.35 3.46
CA ALA A 118 -19.04 5.36 2.89
C ALA A 118 -19.41 6.78 3.36
N ALA A 119 -20.72 7.08 3.47
CA ALA A 119 -21.20 8.35 4.00
C ALA A 119 -20.74 8.56 5.45
N GLY A 120 -20.69 7.50 6.26
CA GLY A 120 -20.14 7.51 7.62
C GLY A 120 -18.66 7.89 7.69
N ASN A 121 -17.89 7.67 6.60
CA ASN A 121 -16.49 8.06 6.44
C ASN A 121 -16.33 9.42 5.73
N GLY A 122 -17.43 10.15 5.46
CA GLY A 122 -17.39 11.41 4.70
C GLY A 122 -17.08 11.24 3.21
N VAL A 123 -17.39 10.06 2.66
CA VAL A 123 -17.16 9.74 1.24
C VAL A 123 -18.51 9.67 0.50
N PRO A 124 -18.89 10.71 -0.27
CA PRO A 124 -20.14 10.72 -1.02
C PRO A 124 -20.09 9.74 -2.19
N LEU A 125 -21.16 8.96 -2.36
CA LEU A 125 -21.35 8.05 -3.48
C LEU A 125 -22.74 8.28 -4.08
N ASP A 126 -22.84 8.28 -5.41
CA ASP A 126 -24.09 8.44 -6.14
C ASP A 126 -24.62 7.09 -6.60
N LEU A 127 -25.80 6.70 -6.13
CA LEU A 127 -26.48 5.51 -6.64
C LEU A 127 -27.10 5.79 -8.01
N LYS A 128 -26.89 4.88 -8.96
CA LYS A 128 -27.41 4.94 -10.32
C LYS A 128 -28.00 3.58 -10.71
N ASP A 129 -29.08 3.61 -11.51
CA ASP A 129 -29.65 2.42 -12.11
C ASP A 129 -28.80 1.87 -13.26
N GLY A 130 -29.06 0.62 -13.65
CA GLY A 130 -28.30 -0.04 -14.73
C GLY A 130 -28.41 0.67 -16.06
N ALA A 131 -29.54 1.30 -16.39
CA ALA A 131 -29.73 2.03 -17.65
C ALA A 131 -28.86 3.29 -17.71
N ALA A 132 -28.72 4.00 -16.58
CA ALA A 132 -27.84 5.16 -16.49
C ALA A 132 -26.36 4.76 -16.61
N ILE A 133 -25.99 3.60 -16.06
CA ILE A 133 -24.62 3.06 -16.15
C ILE A 133 -24.32 2.58 -17.56
N ALA A 134 -25.22 1.84 -18.21
CA ALA A 134 -25.03 1.33 -19.57
C ALA A 134 -24.79 2.45 -20.61
N ARG A 135 -25.34 3.65 -20.38
CA ARG A 135 -25.03 4.82 -21.23
C ARG A 135 -23.60 5.33 -21.08
N ARG A 136 -22.97 5.10 -19.93
CA ARG A 136 -21.58 5.54 -19.62
C ARG A 136 -20.55 4.44 -19.84
N LEU A 137 -20.96 3.18 -19.69
CA LEU A 137 -20.15 1.99 -19.82
C LEU A 137 -20.76 1.04 -20.86
N PRO A 138 -20.58 1.31 -22.16
CA PRO A 138 -21.13 0.47 -23.23
C PRO A 138 -20.64 -0.98 -23.12
N GLY A 139 -21.55 -1.94 -23.28
CA GLY A 139 -21.24 -3.37 -23.21
C GLY A 139 -21.12 -3.96 -21.81
N VAL A 140 -21.40 -3.18 -20.75
CA VAL A 140 -21.43 -3.66 -19.37
C VAL A 140 -22.86 -4.09 -19.01
N SER A 141 -22.97 -5.27 -18.37
CA SER A 141 -24.26 -5.82 -17.86
C SER A 141 -24.31 -5.63 -16.36
N VAL A 142 -25.15 -4.70 -15.90
CA VAL A 142 -25.26 -4.32 -14.47
C VAL A 142 -26.71 -3.95 -14.14
N SER A 143 -27.17 -4.24 -12.92
CA SER A 143 -28.50 -3.85 -12.43
C SER A 143 -28.47 -2.45 -11.81
N ALA A 144 -27.44 -2.11 -11.08
CA ALA A 144 -27.24 -0.82 -10.41
C ALA A 144 -25.74 -0.60 -10.10
N GLY A 145 -25.40 0.58 -9.62
CA GLY A 145 -24.04 0.84 -9.14
C GLY A 145 -23.91 2.18 -8.44
N LEU A 146 -22.81 2.32 -7.70
CA LEU A 146 -22.41 3.54 -7.01
C LEU A 146 -21.28 4.22 -7.79
N TRP A 147 -21.43 5.49 -8.07
CA TRP A 147 -20.38 6.33 -8.62
C TRP A 147 -19.56 6.96 -7.50
N SER A 148 -18.26 6.73 -7.50
CA SER A 148 -17.28 7.35 -6.60
C SER A 148 -16.43 8.34 -7.36
N PRO A 149 -16.69 9.64 -7.29
CA PRO A 149 -15.94 10.67 -8.03
C PRO A 149 -14.54 10.88 -7.46
N GLU A 150 -14.31 10.54 -6.20
CA GLU A 150 -13.07 10.82 -5.48
C GLU A 150 -11.96 9.81 -5.72
N THR A 151 -12.26 8.69 -6.37
CA THR A 151 -11.27 7.66 -6.70
C THR A 151 -10.46 8.07 -7.93
N GLY A 152 -9.16 7.77 -7.92
CA GLY A 152 -8.27 8.03 -9.04
C GLY A 152 -7.14 7.04 -9.15
N ILE A 153 -6.18 7.37 -10.00
CA ILE A 153 -4.94 6.62 -10.24
C ILE A 153 -3.75 7.59 -10.28
N LEU A 154 -2.55 7.07 -9.99
CA LEU A 154 -1.33 7.87 -10.04
C LEU A 154 -0.13 7.04 -10.52
N ASP A 155 0.93 7.72 -10.92
CA ASP A 155 2.26 7.15 -11.13
C ASP A 155 2.95 6.96 -9.76
N THR A 156 2.92 5.74 -9.26
CA THR A 156 3.53 5.41 -7.96
C THR A 156 5.05 5.60 -7.98
N HIS A 157 5.71 5.32 -9.11
CA HIS A 157 7.16 5.51 -9.23
C HIS A 157 7.52 7.00 -9.22
N GLY A 158 6.81 7.81 -10.01
CA GLY A 158 6.97 9.26 -10.03
C GLY A 158 6.72 9.90 -8.66
N LEU A 159 5.71 9.40 -7.90
CA LEU A 159 5.48 9.82 -6.52
C LEU A 159 6.68 9.53 -5.63
N MET A 160 7.19 8.30 -5.65
CA MET A 160 8.35 7.92 -4.83
C MET A 160 9.60 8.70 -5.19
N LEU A 161 9.82 8.96 -6.48
CA LEU A 161 10.94 9.76 -6.96
C LEU A 161 10.86 11.22 -6.46
N ALA A 162 9.66 11.82 -6.47
CA ALA A 162 9.44 13.17 -5.95
C ALA A 162 9.68 13.22 -4.42
N LEU A 163 9.17 12.24 -3.67
CA LEU A 163 9.37 12.13 -2.23
C LEU A 163 10.86 11.96 -1.87
N LEU A 164 11.58 11.13 -2.64
CA LEU A 164 13.03 10.93 -2.47
C LEU A 164 13.80 12.23 -2.72
N GLY A 165 13.53 12.90 -3.84
CA GLY A 165 14.19 14.17 -4.18
C GLY A 165 13.99 15.24 -3.10
N GLU A 166 12.76 15.41 -2.60
CA GLU A 166 12.48 16.39 -1.52
C GLU A 166 13.15 16.02 -0.20
N MET A 167 13.23 14.71 0.12
CA MET A 167 13.99 14.24 1.29
C MET A 167 15.48 14.58 1.15
N GLU A 168 16.08 14.36 -0.02
CA GLU A 168 17.50 14.66 -0.29
C GLU A 168 17.76 16.17 -0.32
N ASP A 169 16.87 16.97 -0.91
CA ASP A 169 16.94 18.43 -0.89
C ASP A 169 16.88 19.00 0.55
N ALA A 170 16.17 18.30 1.46
CA ALA A 170 16.13 18.63 2.87
C ALA A 170 17.31 18.06 3.70
N GLY A 171 18.33 17.49 3.03
CA GLY A 171 19.54 16.97 3.67
C GLY A 171 19.45 15.51 4.13
N GLY A 172 18.37 14.79 3.82
CA GLY A 172 18.29 13.35 4.05
C GLY A 172 19.13 12.54 3.06
N SER A 173 19.31 11.27 3.34
CA SER A 173 20.09 10.37 2.46
C SER A 173 19.46 8.99 2.33
N LEU A 174 19.68 8.33 1.18
CA LEU A 174 19.26 6.96 0.90
C LEU A 174 20.45 6.04 0.79
N ALA A 175 20.50 4.99 1.62
CA ALA A 175 21.49 3.91 1.57
C ALA A 175 20.84 2.64 1.01
N LEU A 176 21.11 2.32 -0.24
CA LEU A 176 20.69 1.08 -0.89
C LEU A 176 21.59 -0.11 -0.49
N ARG A 177 21.09 -1.33 -0.69
CA ARG A 177 21.80 -2.58 -0.35
C ARG A 177 22.30 -2.58 1.10
N SER A 178 21.48 -2.01 1.99
CA SER A 178 21.77 -1.80 3.41
C SER A 178 20.72 -2.50 4.29
N PRO A 179 20.60 -3.84 4.21
CA PRO A 179 19.62 -4.57 5.01
C PRO A 179 19.92 -4.46 6.50
N VAL A 180 18.89 -4.14 7.29
CA VAL A 180 18.97 -4.17 8.74
C VAL A 180 18.60 -5.56 9.21
N GLU A 181 19.56 -6.28 9.81
CA GLU A 181 19.38 -7.67 10.27
C GLU A 181 18.95 -7.75 11.73
N ARG A 182 19.36 -6.79 12.53
CA ARG A 182 19.09 -6.76 13.97
C ARG A 182 19.00 -5.34 14.49
N VAL A 183 18.18 -5.15 15.50
CA VAL A 183 18.06 -3.88 16.22
C VAL A 183 18.19 -4.13 17.74
N GLU A 184 18.82 -3.20 18.44
CA GLU A 184 18.89 -3.14 19.89
C GLU A 184 18.36 -1.78 20.35
N SER A 185 17.31 -1.77 21.17
CA SER A 185 16.77 -0.56 21.78
C SER A 185 17.07 -0.53 23.26
N ALA A 186 17.83 0.46 23.69
CA ALA A 186 18.20 0.63 25.10
C ALA A 186 18.48 2.11 25.41
N ALA A 187 18.13 2.54 26.62
CA ALA A 187 18.45 3.86 27.15
C ALA A 187 18.06 5.04 26.23
N GLY A 188 16.94 4.92 25.49
CA GLY A 188 16.45 5.98 24.60
C GLY A 188 17.23 6.12 23.28
N ALA A 189 17.99 5.10 22.89
CA ALA A 189 18.68 5.02 21.61
C ALA A 189 18.49 3.65 20.97
N HIS A 190 18.70 3.58 19.65
CA HIS A 190 18.59 2.35 18.87
C HIS A 190 19.90 2.08 18.14
N THR A 191 20.38 0.85 18.21
CA THR A 191 21.55 0.40 17.45
C THR A 191 21.11 -0.60 16.39
N LEU A 192 21.31 -0.23 15.14
CA LEU A 192 20.99 -1.06 13.99
C LEU A 192 22.25 -1.79 13.53
N HIS A 193 22.14 -3.09 13.29
CA HIS A 193 23.17 -3.88 12.63
C HIS A 193 22.84 -3.93 11.15
N VAL A 194 23.56 -3.14 10.39
CA VAL A 194 23.38 -3.01 8.92
C VAL A 194 24.38 -3.93 8.24
N ALA A 195 23.86 -4.81 7.39
CA ALA A 195 24.67 -5.70 6.55
C ALA A 195 24.83 -5.14 5.12
N GLY A 196 25.33 -5.95 4.21
CA GLY A 196 25.54 -5.57 2.82
C GLY A 196 26.98 -5.23 2.47
N PRO A 197 27.24 -4.46 1.38
CA PRO A 197 28.59 -4.20 0.90
C PRO A 197 29.46 -3.39 1.89
N SER A 198 28.83 -2.57 2.73
CA SER A 198 29.50 -1.72 3.73
C SER A 198 28.86 -1.96 5.10
N PRO A 199 29.12 -3.10 5.73
CA PRO A 199 28.48 -3.44 7.01
C PRO A 199 28.94 -2.49 8.11
N CYS A 200 27.96 -1.99 8.90
CA CYS A 200 28.22 -1.09 9.99
C CYS A 200 27.23 -1.27 11.15
N ARG A 201 27.49 -0.63 12.27
CA ARG A 201 26.50 -0.38 13.32
C ARG A 201 26.09 1.09 13.24
N LEU A 202 24.81 1.32 13.12
CA LEU A 202 24.24 2.66 13.10
C LEU A 202 23.47 2.90 14.40
N LYS A 203 23.87 3.92 15.15
CA LYS A 203 23.19 4.34 16.37
C LYS A 203 22.37 5.58 16.09
N VAL A 204 21.09 5.51 16.45
CA VAL A 204 20.13 6.59 16.19
C VAL A 204 19.28 6.90 17.43
N ARG A 205 18.80 8.12 17.50
CA ARG A 205 17.84 8.54 18.53
C ARG A 205 16.42 8.13 18.13
N ASN A 206 16.08 8.30 16.84
CA ASN A 206 14.76 8.00 16.32
C ASN A 206 14.85 6.90 15.27
N LEU A 207 13.92 5.98 15.32
CA LEU A 207 13.86 4.83 14.44
C LEU A 207 12.44 4.59 13.93
N VAL A 208 12.26 4.52 12.63
CA VAL A 208 10.99 4.15 12.01
C VAL A 208 11.15 2.84 11.24
N ASN A 209 10.41 1.82 11.64
CA ASN A 209 10.34 0.56 10.93
C ASN A 209 9.20 0.59 9.90
N SER A 210 9.52 0.89 8.66
CA SER A 210 8.62 0.87 7.50
C SER A 210 9.01 -0.17 6.45
N ALA A 211 9.62 -1.28 6.90
CA ALA A 211 10.19 -2.33 6.05
C ALA A 211 9.14 -3.22 5.32
N GLY A 212 7.87 -2.85 5.31
CA GLY A 212 6.83 -3.57 4.57
C GLY A 212 6.70 -5.03 4.99
N LEU A 213 6.96 -5.98 4.08
CA LEU A 213 6.96 -7.42 4.41
C LEU A 213 8.06 -7.81 5.40
N GLY A 214 9.16 -7.07 5.45
CA GLY A 214 10.26 -7.27 6.40
C GLY A 214 10.01 -6.67 7.79
N ALA A 215 8.96 -5.85 7.97
CA ALA A 215 8.76 -5.12 9.22
C ALA A 215 8.51 -6.04 10.42
N VAL A 216 7.67 -7.05 10.27
CA VAL A 216 7.39 -8.03 11.32
C VAL A 216 8.56 -9.01 11.51
N PRO A 217 9.15 -9.62 10.46
CA PRO A 217 10.35 -10.45 10.60
C PRO A 217 11.49 -9.80 11.37
N LEU A 218 11.74 -8.51 11.15
CA LEU A 218 12.79 -7.76 11.86
C LEU A 218 12.56 -7.75 13.39
N THR A 219 11.31 -7.75 13.84
CA THR A 219 11.02 -7.76 15.29
C THR A 219 11.51 -9.01 16.00
N LYS A 220 11.71 -10.13 15.31
CA LYS A 220 12.22 -11.38 15.89
C LYS A 220 13.66 -11.24 16.35
N SER A 221 14.47 -10.41 15.69
CA SER A 221 15.85 -10.08 16.02
C SER A 221 16.00 -8.74 16.75
N TRP A 222 14.90 -8.22 17.33
CA TRP A 222 14.89 -6.92 18.01
C TRP A 222 15.01 -7.08 19.51
N ALA A 223 16.18 -6.74 20.06
CA ALA A 223 16.40 -6.70 21.50
C ALA A 223 15.83 -5.41 22.10
N GLY A 224 15.16 -5.53 23.24
CA GLY A 224 14.52 -4.40 23.92
C GLY A 224 13.08 -4.10 23.46
N LEU A 225 12.58 -4.72 22.39
CA LEU A 225 11.16 -4.64 22.01
C LEU A 225 10.39 -5.74 22.76
N PRO A 226 9.37 -5.41 23.58
CA PRO A 226 8.58 -6.42 24.29
C PRO A 226 7.82 -7.35 23.33
N ASP A 227 7.68 -8.62 23.69
CA ASP A 227 7.05 -9.63 22.82
C ASP A 227 5.59 -9.33 22.49
N ALA A 228 4.86 -8.63 23.36
CA ALA A 228 3.50 -8.16 23.09
C ALA A 228 3.40 -7.21 21.87
N HIS A 229 4.52 -6.59 21.50
CA HIS A 229 4.61 -5.68 20.33
C HIS A 229 5.28 -6.32 19.11
N LYS A 230 5.47 -7.64 19.11
CA LYS A 230 5.96 -8.44 17.99
C LYS A 230 4.80 -9.21 17.38
N PRO A 231 4.09 -8.64 16.40
CA PRO A 231 2.93 -9.30 15.82
C PRO A 231 3.31 -10.53 14.99
N THR A 232 2.32 -11.36 14.69
CA THR A 232 2.44 -12.41 13.68
C THR A 232 2.03 -11.86 12.33
N GLN A 233 2.68 -12.29 11.25
CA GLN A 233 2.40 -11.86 9.88
C GLN A 233 2.02 -13.05 9.01
N TRP A 234 1.05 -12.81 8.13
CA TRP A 234 0.62 -13.70 7.06
C TRP A 234 0.74 -13.00 5.71
N PHE A 235 0.84 -13.77 4.65
CA PHE A 235 0.98 -13.24 3.29
C PHE A 235 -0.26 -13.53 2.47
N ALA A 236 -0.92 -12.47 1.98
CA ALA A 236 -2.03 -12.58 1.05
C ALA A 236 -1.59 -12.08 -0.34
N ARG A 237 -1.27 -13.03 -1.23
CA ARG A 237 -0.91 -12.75 -2.62
C ARG A 237 -2.14 -12.34 -3.42
N GLY A 238 -1.99 -11.35 -4.29
CA GLY A 238 -2.94 -10.99 -5.31
C GLY A 238 -2.28 -10.96 -6.67
N VAL A 239 -2.87 -11.58 -7.67
CA VAL A 239 -2.34 -11.59 -9.03
C VAL A 239 -3.15 -10.67 -9.94
N TYR A 240 -2.50 -10.17 -10.98
CA TYR A 240 -3.09 -9.29 -11.99
C TYR A 240 -2.91 -9.88 -13.38
N PHE A 241 -3.93 -9.64 -14.22
CA PHE A 241 -3.88 -9.88 -15.64
C PHE A 241 -4.03 -8.55 -16.38
N SER A 242 -3.17 -8.28 -17.36
CA SER A 242 -3.32 -7.19 -18.30
C SER A 242 -4.25 -7.59 -19.45
N TYR A 243 -4.87 -6.61 -20.08
CA TYR A 243 -5.73 -6.83 -21.25
C TYR A 243 -5.16 -6.09 -22.45
N SER A 244 -4.76 -6.81 -23.48
CA SER A 244 -4.13 -6.26 -24.69
C SER A 244 -5.12 -5.84 -25.77
N GLY A 245 -6.43 -5.94 -25.50
CA GLY A 245 -7.49 -5.59 -26.44
C GLY A 245 -7.97 -4.15 -26.31
N HIS A 246 -8.74 -3.72 -27.28
CA HIS A 246 -9.52 -2.49 -27.16
C HIS A 246 -10.63 -2.68 -26.13
N HIS A 247 -10.83 -1.71 -25.28
CA HIS A 247 -11.90 -1.68 -24.28
C HIS A 247 -12.51 -0.26 -24.18
N PRO A 248 -13.80 -0.13 -23.82
CA PRO A 248 -14.49 1.16 -23.78
C PRO A 248 -14.36 1.90 -22.43
N PHE A 249 -13.51 1.44 -21.52
CA PHE A 249 -13.50 1.91 -20.13
C PHE A 249 -12.55 3.09 -19.93
N HIS A 250 -13.03 4.09 -19.20
CA HIS A 250 -12.27 5.28 -18.80
C HIS A 250 -12.28 5.48 -17.28
N ASN A 251 -13.00 4.63 -16.55
CA ASN A 251 -13.18 4.63 -15.11
C ASN A 251 -12.78 3.26 -14.54
N LEU A 252 -12.50 3.21 -13.25
CA LEU A 252 -12.33 1.95 -12.54
C LEU A 252 -13.69 1.27 -12.34
N ILE A 253 -13.73 -0.07 -12.37
CA ILE A 253 -14.96 -0.85 -12.18
C ILE A 253 -14.69 -1.96 -11.17
N TYR A 254 -15.43 -1.93 -10.06
CA TYR A 254 -15.33 -2.87 -8.96
C TYR A 254 -16.69 -3.53 -8.74
N PRO A 255 -16.86 -4.81 -9.07
CA PRO A 255 -18.06 -5.54 -8.65
C PRO A 255 -18.21 -5.53 -7.13
N VAL A 256 -19.44 -5.55 -6.63
CA VAL A 256 -19.70 -5.73 -5.20
C VAL A 256 -19.06 -7.04 -4.71
N PRO A 257 -18.49 -7.08 -3.49
CA PRO A 257 -17.97 -8.31 -2.93
C PRO A 257 -19.06 -9.38 -2.80
N GLU A 258 -18.79 -10.60 -3.28
CA GLU A 258 -19.64 -11.77 -3.07
C GLU A 258 -18.94 -12.80 -2.19
N PRO A 259 -19.68 -13.52 -1.31
CA PRO A 259 -19.14 -14.65 -0.58
C PRO A 259 -18.63 -15.72 -1.56
N GLY A 260 -17.33 -16.01 -1.54
CA GLY A 260 -16.71 -16.99 -2.44
C GLY A 260 -16.60 -16.56 -3.91
N GLY A 261 -17.13 -15.39 -4.28
CA GLY A 261 -17.02 -14.81 -5.62
C GLY A 261 -15.68 -14.11 -5.84
N LEU A 262 -15.14 -14.23 -7.06
CA LEU A 262 -13.99 -13.45 -7.48
C LEU A 262 -14.48 -12.09 -8.01
N GLY A 263 -14.64 -11.12 -7.14
CA GLY A 263 -14.88 -9.74 -7.55
C GLY A 263 -13.64 -9.18 -8.25
N VAL A 264 -13.46 -9.55 -9.53
CA VAL A 264 -12.30 -9.07 -10.31
C VAL A 264 -12.49 -7.60 -10.65
N HIS A 265 -11.64 -6.77 -10.06
CA HIS A 265 -11.61 -5.33 -10.31
C HIS A 265 -10.99 -5.03 -11.68
N LEU A 266 -11.53 -4.03 -12.37
CA LEU A 266 -10.84 -3.34 -13.47
C LEU A 266 -10.14 -2.10 -12.92
N THR A 267 -8.84 -2.01 -13.15
CA THR A 267 -8.04 -0.81 -12.97
C THR A 267 -7.45 -0.36 -14.31
N LEU A 268 -7.08 0.91 -14.37
CA LEU A 268 -6.44 1.51 -15.55
C LEU A 268 -5.12 2.11 -15.11
N ASP A 269 -4.10 2.07 -15.95
CA ASP A 269 -2.95 2.94 -15.77
C ASP A 269 -3.18 4.32 -16.40
N LEU A 270 -2.21 5.21 -16.31
CA LEU A 270 -2.31 6.56 -16.86
C LEU A 270 -2.38 6.59 -18.39
N ALA A 271 -1.85 5.56 -19.07
CA ALA A 271 -1.96 5.39 -20.51
C ALA A 271 -3.34 4.81 -20.92
N GLY A 272 -4.17 4.41 -19.95
CA GLY A 272 -5.47 3.81 -20.19
C GLY A 272 -5.43 2.30 -20.41
N GLN A 273 -4.30 1.63 -20.15
CA GLN A 273 -4.19 0.18 -20.26
C GLN A 273 -4.99 -0.50 -19.14
N ALA A 274 -5.83 -1.46 -19.52
CA ALA A 274 -6.66 -2.19 -18.57
C ALA A 274 -5.88 -3.30 -17.86
N ARG A 275 -6.11 -3.40 -16.53
CA ARG A 275 -5.62 -4.48 -15.68
C ARG A 275 -6.78 -5.03 -14.85
N PHE A 276 -6.85 -6.34 -14.76
CA PHE A 276 -7.86 -7.04 -13.96
C PHE A 276 -7.22 -7.68 -12.73
N GLY A 277 -7.85 -7.49 -11.57
CA GLY A 277 -7.33 -7.95 -10.28
C GLY A 277 -7.26 -6.85 -9.22
N PRO A 278 -6.63 -7.14 -8.10
CA PRO A 278 -6.06 -8.45 -7.76
C PRO A 278 -7.11 -9.41 -7.21
N ASP A 279 -6.82 -10.69 -7.31
CA ASP A 279 -7.49 -11.72 -6.50
C ASP A 279 -6.87 -11.82 -5.09
N VAL A 280 -7.22 -12.85 -4.34
CA VAL A 280 -6.64 -13.17 -3.03
C VAL A 280 -6.28 -14.66 -2.98
N GLY A 281 -5.02 -14.93 -2.63
CA GLY A 281 -4.52 -16.26 -2.34
C GLY A 281 -3.54 -16.20 -1.16
N TRP A 282 -3.76 -17.02 -0.15
CA TRP A 282 -2.86 -17.11 1.00
C TRP A 282 -1.63 -17.94 0.63
N VAL A 283 -0.45 -17.48 1.04
CA VAL A 283 0.85 -18.13 0.77
C VAL A 283 1.69 -18.13 2.04
N GLU A 284 2.54 -19.15 2.19
CA GLU A 284 3.39 -19.31 3.39
C GLU A 284 4.66 -18.45 3.32
N GLN A 285 5.08 -18.10 2.11
CA GLN A 285 6.28 -17.29 1.86
C GLN A 285 6.05 -16.33 0.68
N GLU A 286 6.97 -15.41 0.48
CA GLU A 286 6.93 -14.50 -0.66
C GLU A 286 7.05 -15.26 -1.97
N ASP A 287 5.97 -15.25 -2.75
CA ASP A 287 5.87 -15.88 -4.06
C ASP A 287 5.14 -14.97 -5.04
N TYR A 288 5.86 -14.41 -5.98
CA TYR A 288 5.36 -13.45 -6.97
C TYR A 288 4.99 -14.08 -8.32
N ARG A 289 5.00 -15.40 -8.42
CA ARG A 289 4.61 -16.10 -9.66
C ARG A 289 3.13 -15.91 -9.94
N VAL A 290 2.80 -15.66 -11.20
CA VAL A 290 1.43 -15.62 -11.70
C VAL A 290 1.17 -16.92 -12.45
N ASP A 291 0.28 -17.75 -11.92
CA ASP A 291 -0.16 -18.97 -12.58
C ASP A 291 -1.07 -18.61 -13.78
N PRO A 292 -0.69 -18.92 -15.03
CA PRO A 292 -1.48 -18.59 -16.22
C PRO A 292 -2.87 -19.24 -16.23
N GLU A 293 -3.04 -20.42 -15.61
CA GLU A 293 -4.33 -21.12 -15.56
C GLU A 293 -5.40 -20.36 -14.78
N ARG A 294 -5.01 -19.40 -13.95
CA ARG A 294 -5.94 -18.49 -13.27
C ARG A 294 -6.76 -17.62 -14.24
N VAL A 295 -6.34 -17.49 -15.49
CA VAL A 295 -7.07 -16.75 -16.53
C VAL A 295 -8.51 -17.19 -16.64
N HIS A 296 -8.81 -18.49 -16.54
CA HIS A 296 -10.16 -19.02 -16.64
C HIS A 296 -11.08 -18.52 -15.52
N ARG A 297 -10.55 -18.45 -14.29
CA ARG A 297 -11.30 -17.90 -13.15
C ARG A 297 -11.51 -16.40 -13.28
N PHE A 298 -10.49 -15.66 -13.74
CA PHE A 298 -10.60 -14.23 -14.00
C PHE A 298 -11.65 -13.96 -15.09
N ALA A 299 -11.57 -14.67 -16.20
CA ALA A 299 -12.52 -14.53 -17.31
C ALA A 299 -13.97 -14.79 -16.88
N ALA A 300 -14.19 -15.83 -16.06
CA ALA A 300 -15.52 -16.14 -15.52
C ALA A 300 -16.08 -14.96 -14.68
N GLY A 301 -15.27 -14.38 -13.78
CA GLY A 301 -15.70 -13.24 -12.98
C GLY A 301 -15.91 -11.96 -13.79
N ILE A 302 -15.06 -11.67 -14.77
CA ILE A 302 -15.18 -10.48 -15.63
C ILE A 302 -16.42 -10.58 -16.54
N ARG A 303 -16.69 -11.74 -17.12
CA ARG A 303 -17.84 -11.96 -18.02
C ARG A 303 -19.19 -11.77 -17.35
N GLN A 304 -19.26 -11.83 -16.01
CA GLN A 304 -20.49 -11.54 -15.28
C GLN A 304 -20.98 -10.09 -15.52
N TRP A 305 -20.04 -9.16 -15.69
CA TRP A 305 -20.37 -7.75 -15.90
C TRP A 305 -19.90 -7.21 -17.27
N TRP A 306 -18.92 -7.85 -17.91
CA TRP A 306 -18.46 -7.52 -19.26
C TRP A 306 -18.49 -8.76 -20.17
N PRO A 307 -19.66 -9.11 -20.73
CA PRO A 307 -19.82 -10.30 -21.59
C PRO A 307 -18.92 -10.29 -22.84
N GLY A 308 -18.55 -9.11 -23.33
CA GLY A 308 -17.69 -8.92 -24.51
C GLY A 308 -16.19 -9.17 -24.27
N LEU A 309 -15.80 -9.71 -23.12
CA LEU A 309 -14.40 -10.03 -22.83
C LEU A 309 -13.85 -11.08 -23.81
N GLU A 310 -12.79 -10.75 -24.54
CA GLU A 310 -11.96 -11.68 -25.33
C GLU A 310 -10.88 -12.26 -24.42
N VAL A 311 -11.04 -13.53 -24.00
CA VAL A 311 -10.18 -14.17 -22.98
C VAL A 311 -8.74 -14.27 -23.45
N GLU A 312 -8.52 -14.47 -24.73
CA GLU A 312 -7.20 -14.64 -25.37
C GLU A 312 -6.33 -13.37 -25.24
N ARG A 313 -6.97 -12.24 -24.94
CA ARG A 313 -6.29 -10.96 -24.71
C ARG A 313 -5.90 -10.71 -23.25
N LEU A 314 -6.33 -11.59 -22.33
CA LEU A 314 -5.86 -11.57 -20.95
C LEU A 314 -4.48 -12.24 -20.87
N GLN A 315 -3.50 -11.50 -20.33
CA GLN A 315 -2.14 -11.99 -20.16
C GLN A 315 -1.72 -11.88 -18.70
N PRO A 316 -1.05 -12.89 -18.12
CA PRO A 316 -0.44 -12.77 -16.80
C PRO A 316 0.42 -11.51 -16.73
N ALA A 317 0.26 -10.69 -15.69
CA ALA A 317 1.02 -9.46 -15.53
C ALA A 317 1.98 -9.56 -14.33
N TYR A 318 1.51 -9.31 -13.14
CA TYR A 318 2.34 -9.35 -11.94
C TYR A 318 1.52 -9.79 -10.72
N ALA A 319 2.23 -10.05 -9.63
CA ALA A 319 1.62 -10.30 -8.33
C ALA A 319 2.15 -9.33 -7.28
N GLY A 320 1.30 -8.98 -6.32
CA GLY A 320 1.66 -8.26 -5.10
C GLY A 320 1.35 -9.11 -3.87
N ILE A 321 2.04 -8.86 -2.77
CA ILE A 321 1.82 -9.55 -1.49
C ILE A 321 1.44 -8.50 -0.44
N ARG A 322 0.35 -8.77 0.27
CA ARG A 322 -0.16 -7.92 1.35
C ARG A 322 0.35 -8.43 2.68
N PRO A 323 0.98 -7.58 3.53
CA PRO A 323 1.38 -7.93 4.89
C PRO A 323 0.14 -7.97 5.79
N LYS A 324 -0.43 -9.15 6.00
CA LYS A 324 -1.58 -9.32 6.87
C LYS A 324 -1.16 -9.59 8.31
N LEU A 325 -1.86 -9.03 9.29
CA LEU A 325 -1.66 -9.31 10.72
C LEU A 325 -2.74 -10.24 11.30
N LYS A 326 -3.61 -10.78 10.44
CA LYS A 326 -4.57 -11.84 10.71
C LYS A 326 -4.57 -12.82 9.57
N ASP A 327 -4.88 -14.07 9.85
CA ASP A 327 -5.04 -15.14 8.87
C ASP A 327 -6.31 -14.99 8.03
N ALA A 328 -6.60 -15.99 7.19
CA ALA A 328 -7.76 -16.01 6.28
C ALA A 328 -9.11 -15.87 7.01
N ASN A 329 -9.18 -16.27 8.28
CA ASN A 329 -10.41 -16.28 9.08
C ASN A 329 -10.53 -15.03 9.95
N GLY A 330 -9.53 -14.16 9.98
CA GLY A 330 -9.37 -13.06 10.93
C GLY A 330 -10.25 -11.83 10.70
N GLY A 331 -11.00 -11.75 9.60
CA GLY A 331 -11.86 -10.59 9.28
C GLY A 331 -11.09 -9.30 9.01
N PHE A 332 -11.73 -8.16 9.28
CA PHE A 332 -11.10 -6.85 9.12
C PHE A 332 -9.87 -6.71 10.01
N PHE A 333 -8.83 -6.14 9.46
CA PHE A 333 -7.61 -5.79 10.16
C PHE A 333 -7.21 -4.35 9.80
N ASP A 334 -6.93 -3.54 10.81
CA ASP A 334 -6.52 -2.15 10.64
C ASP A 334 -5.00 -1.99 10.46
N PHE A 335 -4.53 -0.81 10.09
CA PHE A 335 -3.13 -0.45 10.22
C PHE A 335 -2.72 -0.49 11.69
N ARG A 336 -1.50 -0.92 11.93
CA ARG A 336 -0.90 -0.87 13.27
C ARG A 336 0.31 0.04 13.22
N VAL A 337 0.20 1.17 13.93
CA VAL A 337 1.24 2.19 14.06
C VAL A 337 1.57 2.28 15.54
N ASP A 338 2.58 1.52 15.95
CA ASP A 338 3.01 1.46 17.35
C ASP A 338 4.12 2.49 17.59
N GLY A 339 3.87 3.47 18.40
CA GLY A 339 4.83 4.48 18.85
C GLY A 339 5.18 4.35 20.33
N PRO A 340 5.85 5.37 20.89
CA PRO A 340 6.24 5.37 22.31
C PRO A 340 5.08 5.17 23.28
N GLU A 341 3.88 5.64 22.93
CA GLU A 341 2.69 5.49 23.78
C GLU A 341 2.23 4.02 23.86
N GLU A 342 2.41 3.23 22.77
CA GLU A 342 1.98 1.85 22.71
C GLU A 342 3.00 0.90 23.38
N HIS A 343 4.30 1.05 23.13
CA HIS A 343 5.33 0.09 23.56
C HIS A 343 6.30 0.64 24.61
N GLY A 344 6.21 1.93 24.98
CA GLY A 344 7.04 2.52 26.03
C GLY A 344 8.51 2.79 25.63
N ILE A 345 8.88 2.67 24.33
CA ILE A 345 10.25 2.87 23.86
C ILE A 345 10.35 4.25 23.20
N PRO A 346 11.06 5.22 23.79
CA PRO A 346 11.22 6.55 23.21
C PRO A 346 11.87 6.49 21.82
N GLY A 347 11.40 7.36 20.89
CA GLY A 347 11.98 7.51 19.57
C GLY A 347 11.74 6.34 18.60
N LEU A 348 10.91 5.35 18.96
CA LEU A 348 10.59 4.22 18.07
C LEU A 348 9.17 4.34 17.52
N VAL A 349 9.02 4.14 16.21
CA VAL A 349 7.71 3.90 15.57
C VAL A 349 7.79 2.67 14.66
N ASN A 350 6.89 1.70 14.88
CA ASN A 350 6.73 0.53 14.03
C ASN A 350 5.48 0.63 13.18
N LEU A 351 5.60 0.35 11.88
CA LEU A 351 4.49 0.31 10.92
C LEU A 351 4.26 -1.13 10.49
N PHE A 352 3.16 -1.72 10.97
CA PHE A 352 2.80 -3.10 10.65
C PHE A 352 1.49 -3.19 9.88
N GLY A 353 1.40 -4.15 8.96
CA GLY A 353 0.17 -4.40 8.21
C GLY A 353 -0.22 -3.26 7.26
N ILE A 354 0.75 -2.46 6.82
CA ILE A 354 0.49 -1.37 5.87
C ILE A 354 0.33 -1.95 4.47
N GLU A 355 -0.90 -2.39 4.19
CA GLU A 355 -1.39 -2.82 2.87
C GLU A 355 -2.26 -1.73 2.24
N SER A 356 -3.19 -2.07 1.32
CA SER A 356 -4.21 -1.10 0.86
C SER A 356 -5.06 -0.59 2.06
N PRO A 357 -5.20 0.71 2.22
CA PRO A 357 -4.88 1.82 1.32
C PRO A 357 -3.53 2.54 1.58
N GLY A 358 -2.46 1.84 1.95
CA GLY A 358 -1.19 2.44 2.39
C GLY A 358 -0.59 3.44 1.39
N LEU A 359 -0.70 3.17 0.07
CA LEU A 359 -0.27 4.12 -0.97
C LEU A 359 -1.05 5.45 -0.85
N THR A 360 -2.38 5.37 -0.80
CA THR A 360 -3.23 6.57 -0.66
C THR A 360 -2.97 7.30 0.66
N SER A 361 -2.66 6.57 1.71
CA SER A 361 -2.50 7.09 3.08
C SER A 361 -1.06 7.53 3.39
N CYS A 362 -0.09 7.40 2.48
CA CYS A 362 1.33 7.51 2.81
C CYS A 362 1.72 8.85 3.42
N LEU A 363 1.16 9.96 2.93
CA LEU A 363 1.43 11.29 3.46
C LEU A 363 0.80 11.49 4.85
N ALA A 364 -0.44 11.05 5.05
CA ALA A 364 -1.10 11.11 6.36
C ALA A 364 -0.45 10.17 7.39
N ILE A 365 0.09 9.02 6.97
CA ILE A 365 0.92 8.15 7.82
C ILE A 365 2.21 8.89 8.20
N ALA A 366 2.84 9.60 7.28
CA ALA A 366 4.06 10.36 7.53
C ALA A 366 3.84 11.46 8.59
N ASP A 367 2.75 12.20 8.50
CA ASP A 367 2.37 13.21 9.51
C ASP A 367 2.16 12.56 10.88
N MET A 368 1.42 11.45 10.95
CA MET A 368 1.20 10.71 12.20
C MET A 368 2.51 10.20 12.82
N VAL A 369 3.46 9.71 12.01
CA VAL A 369 4.77 9.25 12.48
C VAL A 369 5.58 10.43 13.03
N ARG A 370 5.61 11.55 12.32
CA ARG A 370 6.28 12.76 12.77
C ARG A 370 5.74 13.21 14.13
N ASP A 371 4.41 13.26 14.29
CA ASP A 371 3.76 13.68 15.52
C ASP A 371 4.07 12.71 16.70
N LYS A 372 4.17 11.41 16.45
CA LYS A 372 4.57 10.40 17.47
C LYS A 372 6.06 10.52 17.90
N LEU A 373 6.90 11.15 17.07
CA LEU A 373 8.34 11.35 17.34
C LEU A 373 8.66 12.77 17.82
N SER A 374 7.65 13.63 18.01
CA SER A 374 7.80 15.02 18.44
C SER A 374 8.04 15.17 19.95
#